data_45883f903c2d664f8166d62a703307c8
#
_entry.id   45883f903c2d664f8166d62a703307c8
#
_cell.length_a   1.000
_cell.length_b   1.000
_cell.length_c   1.000
_cell.angle_alpha   90.00
_cell.angle_beta   90.00
_cell.angle_gamma   90.00
#
_symmetry.space_group_name_H-M   'P 1'
#
loop_
_entity.id
_entity.type
_entity.pdbx_description
1 polymer ?
#
loop_
_entity_poly.entity_id
_entity_poly.type
_entity_poly.pdbx_seq_one_letter_code
_entity_poly.pdbx_strand_id
1 'polypeptide(L)'
;MEQTVAPLALPRAVDINEAAAILQKAERVLVIGCSGSGKSTLAQAIASIRGLTYVSMDRDIFWLPGWKSRPRAEAISLMEQAVAGPRWIIDGNSPSTLPLRLPRTEIVLWRRPPRRVALWGVVSRWLRYRGKTRPEMADGCPEQLTWKFLHYIWTFERDEVPQFQEMLALHGRHVPVLTLKSHRDGEELLARLQTRI
;
A
#
# COMPACT_ATOMS: atom_id res chain seq x y z
N MET A 1 7.43 39.30 5.07
CA MET A 1 8.54 38.35 4.83
C MET A 1 7.92 37.04 4.42
N GLU A 2 7.86 36.81 3.12
CA GLU A 2 7.36 35.56 2.53
C GLU A 2 8.44 34.51 2.74
N GLN A 3 8.21 33.57 3.64
CA GLN A 3 9.10 32.41 3.79
C GLN A 3 8.93 31.56 2.53
N THR A 4 9.89 31.65 1.63
CA THR A 4 10.04 30.74 0.50
C THR A 4 10.27 29.34 1.08
N VAL A 5 9.20 28.54 1.20
CA VAL A 5 9.31 27.13 1.59
C VAL A 5 10.08 26.42 0.47
N ALA A 6 11.29 25.97 0.78
CA ALA A 6 12.08 25.18 -0.15
C ALA A 6 11.26 23.98 -0.64
N PRO A 7 11.32 23.62 -1.93
CA PRO A 7 10.56 22.48 -2.46
C PRO A 7 10.93 21.22 -1.66
N LEU A 8 9.92 20.53 -1.14
CA LEU A 8 10.08 19.28 -0.40
C LEU A 8 10.82 18.26 -1.30
N ALA A 9 12.02 17.86 -0.90
CA ALA A 9 12.79 16.88 -1.63
C ALA A 9 12.01 15.53 -1.64
N LEU A 10 11.69 15.05 -2.83
CA LEU A 10 11.03 13.75 -3.00
C LEU A 10 11.95 12.62 -2.50
N PRO A 11 11.37 11.50 -2.01
CA PRO A 11 12.14 10.33 -1.61
C PRO A 11 12.91 9.75 -2.81
N ARG A 12 13.96 9.00 -2.54
CA ARG A 12 14.80 8.38 -3.57
C ARG A 12 14.01 7.40 -4.43
N ALA A 13 13.83 7.68 -5.70
CA ALA A 13 13.26 6.74 -6.65
C ALA A 13 14.27 5.64 -6.99
N VAL A 14 13.79 4.39 -7.05
CA VAL A 14 14.60 3.21 -7.43
C VAL A 14 13.95 2.48 -8.60
N ASP A 15 14.76 1.77 -9.38
CA ASP A 15 14.27 0.87 -10.43
C ASP A 15 13.94 -0.53 -9.90
N ILE A 16 13.43 -1.40 -10.77
CA ILE A 16 13.01 -2.76 -10.39
C ILE A 16 14.21 -3.61 -9.94
N ASN A 17 15.39 -3.43 -10.55
CA ASN A 17 16.58 -4.21 -10.20
C ASN A 17 17.07 -3.86 -8.80
N GLU A 18 17.18 -2.56 -8.52
CA GLU A 18 17.58 -2.04 -7.23
C GLU A 18 16.56 -2.41 -6.15
N ALA A 19 15.26 -2.27 -6.45
CA ALA A 19 14.20 -2.66 -5.52
C ALA A 19 14.21 -4.16 -5.21
N ALA A 20 14.45 -5.02 -6.21
CA ALA A 20 14.60 -6.46 -5.97
C ALA A 20 15.80 -6.77 -5.06
N ALA A 21 16.94 -6.08 -5.25
CA ALA A 21 18.10 -6.24 -4.40
C ALA A 21 17.86 -5.76 -2.95
N ILE A 22 17.12 -4.67 -2.78
CA ILE A 22 16.71 -4.18 -1.45
C ILE A 22 15.76 -5.18 -0.80
N LEU A 23 14.73 -5.64 -1.52
CA LEU A 23 13.71 -6.56 -1.00
C LEU A 23 14.28 -7.90 -0.53
N GLN A 24 15.43 -8.32 -1.05
CA GLN A 24 16.10 -9.54 -0.57
C GLN A 24 16.59 -9.43 0.87
N LYS A 25 16.87 -8.24 1.35
CA LYS A 25 17.37 -7.97 2.69
C LYS A 25 16.35 -7.26 3.56
N ALA A 26 15.39 -6.57 2.94
CA ALA A 26 14.40 -5.79 3.66
C ALA A 26 13.51 -6.66 4.54
N GLU A 27 13.33 -6.23 5.75
CA GLU A 27 12.45 -6.85 6.74
C GLU A 27 11.15 -6.06 6.95
N ARG A 28 11.11 -4.78 6.52
CA ARG A 28 9.98 -3.87 6.71
C ARG A 28 9.62 -3.17 5.41
N VAL A 29 8.56 -3.66 4.79
CA VAL A 29 8.10 -3.24 3.45
C VAL A 29 6.73 -2.58 3.53
N LEU A 30 6.57 -1.45 2.86
CA LEU A 30 5.29 -0.76 2.75
C LEU A 30 4.76 -0.84 1.32
N VAL A 31 3.50 -1.24 1.15
CA VAL A 31 2.84 -1.27 -0.16
C VAL A 31 1.65 -0.33 -0.16
N ILE A 32 1.72 0.71 -1.00
CA ILE A 32 0.67 1.74 -1.15
C ILE A 32 0.18 1.85 -2.59
N GLY A 33 -0.93 2.54 -2.81
CA GLY A 33 -1.49 2.80 -4.15
C GLY A 33 -3.00 2.63 -4.20
N CYS A 34 -3.61 2.95 -5.32
CA CYS A 34 -5.06 2.96 -5.51
C CYS A 34 -5.71 1.59 -5.25
N SER A 35 -6.96 1.60 -4.83
CA SER A 35 -7.78 0.37 -4.76
C SER A 35 -7.91 -0.25 -6.16
N GLY A 36 -7.87 -1.58 -6.25
CA GLY A 36 -7.87 -2.30 -7.53
C GLY A 36 -6.53 -2.30 -8.27
N SER A 37 -5.48 -1.68 -7.74
CA SER A 37 -4.14 -1.66 -8.37
C SER A 37 -3.34 -2.96 -8.23
N GLY A 38 -3.83 -3.94 -7.46
CA GLY A 38 -3.12 -5.20 -7.19
C GLY A 38 -2.12 -5.13 -6.03
N LYS A 39 -2.25 -4.15 -5.12
CA LYS A 39 -1.39 -4.01 -3.92
C LYS A 39 -1.33 -5.28 -3.09
N SER A 40 -2.50 -5.76 -2.67
CA SER A 40 -2.61 -6.90 -1.75
C SER A 40 -2.05 -8.18 -2.35
N THR A 41 -2.29 -8.42 -3.64
CA THR A 41 -1.71 -9.55 -4.37
C THR A 41 -0.18 -9.49 -4.37
N LEU A 42 0.39 -8.32 -4.67
CA LEU A 42 1.84 -8.12 -4.66
C LEU A 42 2.41 -8.29 -3.25
N ALA A 43 1.77 -7.68 -2.24
CA ALA A 43 2.22 -7.74 -0.86
C ALA A 43 2.22 -9.17 -0.33
N GLN A 44 1.17 -9.95 -0.59
CA GLN A 44 1.08 -11.35 -0.18
C GLN A 44 2.13 -12.22 -0.87
N ALA A 45 2.36 -12.02 -2.17
CA ALA A 45 3.38 -12.74 -2.90
C ALA A 45 4.79 -12.47 -2.32
N ILE A 46 5.12 -11.21 -2.04
CA ILE A 46 6.39 -10.85 -1.40
C ILE A 46 6.47 -11.40 0.03
N ALA A 47 5.38 -11.31 0.80
CA ALA A 47 5.30 -11.88 2.15
C ALA A 47 5.64 -13.36 2.14
N SER A 48 5.05 -14.12 1.21
CA SER A 48 5.30 -15.55 1.04
C SER A 48 6.76 -15.85 0.66
N ILE A 49 7.32 -15.13 -0.32
CA ILE A 49 8.70 -15.34 -0.78
C ILE A 49 9.71 -15.00 0.33
N ARG A 50 9.46 -13.94 1.10
CA ARG A 50 10.41 -13.39 2.07
C ARG A 50 10.18 -13.84 3.51
N GLY A 51 9.08 -14.57 3.79
CA GLY A 51 8.69 -14.94 5.16
C GLY A 51 8.38 -13.72 6.03
N LEU A 52 7.75 -12.68 5.47
CA LEU A 52 7.34 -11.49 6.21
C LEU A 52 5.92 -11.65 6.75
N THR A 53 5.67 -11.07 7.92
CA THR A 53 4.29 -10.97 8.45
C THR A 53 3.48 -10.03 7.58
N TYR A 54 2.44 -10.55 6.90
CA TYR A 54 1.53 -9.74 6.10
C TYR A 54 0.47 -9.07 6.96
N VAL A 55 0.40 -7.75 6.88
CA VAL A 55 -0.60 -6.91 7.57
C VAL A 55 -1.45 -6.19 6.53
N SER A 56 -2.74 -6.51 6.48
CA SER A 56 -3.72 -5.76 5.69
C SER A 56 -4.32 -4.64 6.54
N MET A 57 -4.14 -3.39 6.12
CA MET A 57 -4.73 -2.26 6.85
C MET A 57 -6.25 -2.32 6.87
N ASP A 58 -6.87 -2.83 5.80
CA ASP A 58 -8.32 -2.97 5.74
C ASP A 58 -8.81 -4.03 6.74
N ARG A 59 -8.18 -5.22 6.78
CA ARG A 59 -8.60 -6.32 7.64
C ARG A 59 -8.17 -6.13 9.10
N ASP A 60 -6.91 -5.77 9.30
CA ASP A 60 -6.30 -5.89 10.63
C ASP A 60 -6.38 -4.60 11.44
N ILE A 61 -6.53 -3.43 10.75
CA ILE A 61 -6.43 -2.12 11.39
C ILE A 61 -7.74 -1.33 11.34
N PHE A 62 -8.37 -1.15 10.17
CA PHE A 62 -9.43 -0.15 10.00
C PHE A 62 -10.84 -0.65 10.18
N TRP A 63 -11.15 -1.86 9.70
CA TRP A 63 -12.52 -2.34 9.66
C TRP A 63 -12.79 -3.40 10.72
N LEU A 64 -13.94 -3.26 11.36
CA LEU A 64 -14.59 -4.28 12.17
C LEU A 64 -15.64 -5.00 11.32
N PRO A 65 -16.10 -6.20 11.73
CA PRO A 65 -17.16 -6.92 11.03
C PRO A 65 -18.36 -6.05 10.70
N GLY A 66 -18.90 -6.20 9.46
CA GLY A 66 -20.06 -5.47 8.99
C GLY A 66 -19.80 -4.02 8.58
N TRP A 67 -18.60 -3.71 8.07
CA TRP A 67 -18.20 -2.38 7.57
C TRP A 67 -18.23 -1.28 8.65
N LYS A 68 -18.05 -1.65 9.89
CA LYS A 68 -17.92 -0.69 10.98
C LYS A 68 -16.48 -0.18 11.05
N SER A 69 -16.30 1.13 11.01
CA SER A 69 -14.97 1.72 11.21
C SER A 69 -14.49 1.50 12.64
N ARG A 70 -13.26 1.04 12.80
CA ARG A 70 -12.62 0.95 14.10
C ARG A 70 -12.42 2.36 14.69
N PRO A 71 -12.60 2.56 16.00
CA PRO A 71 -12.25 3.83 16.65
C PRO A 71 -10.80 4.23 16.34
N ARG A 72 -10.58 5.52 16.05
CA ARG A 72 -9.27 6.03 15.60
C ARG A 72 -8.12 5.69 16.56
N ALA A 73 -8.35 5.84 17.86
CA ALA A 73 -7.33 5.55 18.87
C ALA A 73 -6.92 4.08 18.86
N GLU A 74 -7.88 3.15 18.71
CA GLU A 74 -7.62 1.73 18.60
C GLU A 74 -6.87 1.38 17.30
N ALA A 75 -7.27 1.97 16.17
CA ALA A 75 -6.59 1.78 14.90
C ALA A 75 -5.13 2.28 14.94
N ILE A 76 -4.85 3.40 15.61
CA ILE A 76 -3.50 3.91 15.83
C ILE A 76 -2.70 2.92 16.70
N SER A 77 -3.24 2.47 17.82
CA SER A 77 -2.57 1.51 18.71
C SER A 77 -2.23 0.21 18.00
N LEU A 78 -3.15 -0.34 17.20
CA LEU A 78 -2.89 -1.53 16.38
C LEU A 78 -1.80 -1.29 15.32
N MET A 79 -1.78 -0.10 14.70
CA MET A 79 -0.73 0.27 13.76
C MET A 79 0.64 0.35 14.44
N GLU A 80 0.72 0.97 15.62
CA GLU A 80 1.94 1.06 16.42
C GLU A 80 2.46 -0.35 16.79
N GLN A 81 1.57 -1.25 17.20
CA GLN A 81 1.90 -2.65 17.46
C GLN A 81 2.41 -3.37 16.20
N ALA A 82 1.75 -3.17 15.06
CA ALA A 82 2.14 -3.78 13.79
C ALA A 82 3.55 -3.32 13.35
N VAL A 83 3.82 -2.02 13.40
CA VAL A 83 5.15 -1.48 13.02
C VAL A 83 6.23 -1.76 14.05
N ALA A 84 5.90 -2.06 15.32
CA ALA A 84 6.85 -2.46 16.34
C ALA A 84 7.47 -3.84 16.04
N GLY A 85 6.78 -4.70 15.29
CA GLY A 85 7.28 -5.99 14.86
C GLY A 85 8.61 -5.91 14.10
N PRO A 86 9.45 -6.95 14.14
CA PRO A 86 10.74 -6.95 13.47
C PRO A 86 10.63 -7.10 11.95
N ARG A 87 9.66 -7.87 11.47
CA ARG A 87 9.54 -8.26 10.05
C ARG A 87 8.09 -8.18 9.58
N TRP A 88 7.79 -7.28 8.67
CA TRP A 88 6.44 -7.09 8.16
C TRP A 88 6.40 -6.54 6.74
N ILE A 89 5.28 -6.79 6.08
CA ILE A 89 4.85 -6.08 4.90
C ILE A 89 3.43 -5.56 5.13
N ILE A 90 3.29 -4.25 5.18
CA ILE A 90 2.01 -3.57 5.43
C ILE A 90 1.44 -3.11 4.10
N ASP A 91 0.22 -3.58 3.80
CA ASP A 91 -0.55 -3.20 2.61
C ASP A 91 -1.70 -2.29 2.98
N GLY A 92 -1.75 -1.14 2.38
CA GLY A 92 -2.91 -0.25 2.48
C GLY A 92 -2.59 1.23 2.49
N ASN A 93 -3.63 2.00 2.17
CA ASN A 93 -3.59 3.44 2.10
C ASN A 93 -4.03 4.04 3.45
N SER A 94 -3.44 5.11 3.82
CA SER A 94 -3.85 6.10 4.83
C SER A 94 -2.70 7.08 4.98
N PRO A 95 -2.74 8.23 4.33
CA PRO A 95 -1.70 9.25 4.49
C PRO A 95 -1.47 9.63 5.96
N SER A 96 -2.54 9.73 6.76
CA SER A 96 -2.46 10.10 8.18
C SER A 96 -1.72 9.11 9.08
N THR A 97 -1.50 7.86 8.64
CA THR A 97 -0.71 6.87 9.39
C THR A 97 0.71 6.66 8.85
N LEU A 98 1.07 7.31 7.73
CA LEU A 98 2.43 7.25 7.18
C LEU A 98 3.51 7.71 8.16
N PRO A 99 3.29 8.74 8.98
CA PRO A 99 4.26 9.15 10.00
C PRO A 99 4.64 8.04 10.99
N LEU A 100 3.73 7.09 11.26
CA LEU A 100 3.99 5.94 12.13
C LEU A 100 4.75 4.83 11.40
N ARG A 101 4.50 4.64 10.10
CA ARG A 101 5.02 3.53 9.30
C ARG A 101 6.39 3.83 8.68
N LEU A 102 6.55 5.02 8.08
CA LEU A 102 7.72 5.40 7.29
C LEU A 102 9.05 5.38 8.07
N PRO A 103 9.12 5.80 9.34
CA PRO A 103 10.39 5.79 10.08
C PRO A 103 11.03 4.41 10.21
N ARG A 104 10.25 3.35 10.11
CA ARG A 104 10.74 1.96 10.18
C ARG A 104 10.72 1.23 8.84
N THR A 105 10.19 1.85 7.79
CA THR A 105 10.11 1.27 6.45
C THR A 105 11.47 1.29 5.75
N GLU A 106 11.85 0.20 5.11
CA GLU A 106 13.10 0.06 4.36
C GLU A 106 12.92 0.24 2.86
N ILE A 107 11.70 -0.01 2.36
CA ILE A 107 11.31 0.26 0.97
C ILE A 107 9.80 0.47 0.86
N VAL A 108 9.40 1.40 0.00
CA VAL A 108 8.01 1.60 -0.39
C VAL A 108 7.78 1.10 -1.81
N LEU A 109 6.79 0.23 -1.98
CA LEU A 109 6.30 -0.22 -3.28
C LEU A 109 5.00 0.53 -3.58
N TRP A 110 5.04 1.45 -4.54
CA TRP A 110 3.91 2.30 -4.87
C TRP A 110 3.23 1.84 -6.16
N ARG A 111 2.06 1.22 -6.03
CA ARG A 111 1.25 0.75 -7.16
C ARG A 111 0.44 1.91 -7.76
N ARG A 112 0.84 2.37 -8.94
CA ARG A 112 0.22 3.49 -9.68
C ARG A 112 -0.13 3.11 -11.13
N PRO A 113 -0.93 2.06 -11.36
CA PRO A 113 -1.40 1.76 -12.70
C PRO A 113 -2.37 2.85 -13.20
N PRO A 114 -2.58 2.99 -14.50
CA PRO A 114 -3.60 3.89 -15.04
C PRO A 114 -4.96 3.65 -14.37
N ARG A 115 -5.72 4.71 -14.12
CA ARG A 115 -7.02 4.64 -13.43
C ARG A 115 -8.00 3.63 -14.03
N ARG A 116 -7.97 3.44 -15.37
CA ARG A 116 -8.82 2.43 -16.04
C ARG A 116 -8.48 1.01 -15.60
N VAL A 117 -7.21 0.71 -15.38
CA VAL A 117 -6.74 -0.59 -14.87
C VAL A 117 -7.19 -0.80 -13.43
N ALA A 118 -7.07 0.23 -12.59
CA ALA A 118 -7.53 0.17 -11.20
C ALA A 118 -9.06 -0.02 -11.11
N LEU A 119 -9.84 0.70 -11.93
CA LEU A 119 -11.30 0.52 -12.03
C LEU A 119 -11.66 -0.90 -12.46
N TRP A 120 -11.01 -1.42 -13.52
CA TRP A 120 -11.23 -2.80 -13.94
C TRP A 120 -10.87 -3.80 -12.84
N GLY A 121 -9.79 -3.55 -12.12
CA GLY A 121 -9.38 -4.36 -10.97
C GLY A 121 -10.45 -4.41 -9.87
N VAL A 122 -11.12 -3.29 -9.58
CA VAL A 122 -12.20 -3.25 -8.59
C VAL A 122 -13.46 -3.95 -9.12
N VAL A 123 -13.84 -3.70 -10.39
CA VAL A 123 -15.02 -4.34 -10.99
C VAL A 123 -14.84 -5.86 -11.05
N SER A 124 -13.69 -6.35 -11.55
CA SER A 124 -13.39 -7.78 -11.62
C SER A 124 -13.35 -8.45 -10.25
N ARG A 125 -12.81 -7.74 -9.24
CA ARG A 125 -12.81 -8.19 -7.85
C ARG A 125 -14.23 -8.27 -7.30
N TRP A 126 -15.06 -7.26 -7.51
CA TRP A 126 -16.47 -7.26 -7.10
C TRP A 126 -17.26 -8.42 -7.74
N LEU A 127 -17.05 -8.68 -9.04
CA LEU A 127 -17.66 -9.83 -9.72
C LEU A 127 -17.25 -11.17 -9.10
N ARG A 128 -15.95 -11.31 -8.76
CA ARG A 128 -15.40 -12.54 -8.15
C ARG A 128 -15.91 -12.78 -6.73
N TYR A 129 -16.04 -11.72 -5.93
CA TYR A 129 -16.41 -11.78 -4.51
C TYR A 129 -17.81 -11.26 -4.23
N ARG A 130 -18.67 -11.22 -5.24
CA ARG A 130 -20.06 -10.77 -5.09
C ARG A 130 -20.76 -11.52 -3.96
N GLY A 131 -21.26 -10.78 -2.94
CA GLY A 131 -21.89 -11.36 -1.76
C GLY A 131 -20.96 -12.11 -0.79
N LYS A 132 -19.64 -12.05 -1.02
CA LYS A 132 -18.62 -12.69 -0.17
C LYS A 132 -17.64 -11.65 0.35
N THR A 133 -17.05 -11.94 1.51
CA THR A 133 -15.90 -11.20 2.04
C THR A 133 -14.61 -11.76 1.44
N ARG A 134 -13.73 -10.89 0.97
CA ARG A 134 -12.40 -11.29 0.47
C ARG A 134 -11.43 -11.52 1.65
N PRO A 135 -10.37 -12.33 1.48
CA PRO A 135 -9.43 -12.66 2.56
C PRO A 135 -8.68 -11.44 3.17
N GLU A 136 -8.52 -10.36 2.40
CA GLU A 136 -7.84 -9.14 2.85
C GLU A 136 -8.77 -8.14 3.52
N MET A 137 -10.02 -8.55 3.83
CA MET A 137 -11.04 -7.69 4.44
C MET A 137 -11.50 -8.29 5.77
N ALA A 138 -11.96 -7.45 6.69
CA ALA A 138 -12.57 -7.92 7.93
C ALA A 138 -13.82 -8.78 7.65
N ASP A 139 -14.10 -9.74 8.51
CA ASP A 139 -15.24 -10.64 8.36
C ASP A 139 -16.58 -9.90 8.25
N GLY A 140 -17.49 -10.43 7.44
CA GLY A 140 -18.80 -9.81 7.26
C GLY A 140 -18.76 -8.46 6.51
N CYS A 141 -17.68 -8.18 5.76
CA CYS A 141 -17.54 -7.01 4.90
C CYS A 141 -17.57 -7.43 3.43
N PRO A 142 -18.75 -7.79 2.86
CA PRO A 142 -18.86 -8.19 1.46
C PRO A 142 -18.43 -7.06 0.52
N GLU A 143 -17.86 -7.42 -0.62
CA GLU A 143 -17.44 -6.43 -1.63
C GLU A 143 -18.60 -5.53 -2.06
N GLN A 144 -18.34 -4.23 -2.03
CA GLN A 144 -19.30 -3.20 -2.43
C GLN A 144 -18.74 -2.38 -3.60
N LEU A 145 -19.61 -2.09 -4.57
CA LEU A 145 -19.31 -1.23 -5.69
C LEU A 145 -20.24 -0.03 -5.65
N THR A 146 -19.78 1.08 -5.05
CA THR A 146 -20.56 2.31 -4.93
C THR A 146 -20.01 3.39 -5.86
N TRP A 147 -20.86 4.32 -6.30
CA TRP A 147 -20.42 5.49 -7.08
C TRP A 147 -19.36 6.31 -6.37
N LYS A 148 -19.48 6.48 -5.05
CA LYS A 148 -18.49 7.18 -4.23
C LYS A 148 -17.11 6.50 -4.32
N PHE A 149 -17.09 5.16 -4.26
CA PHE A 149 -15.84 4.39 -4.36
C PHE A 149 -15.23 4.44 -5.77
N LEU A 150 -16.07 4.36 -6.81
CA LEU A 150 -15.58 4.52 -8.19
C LEU A 150 -15.04 5.94 -8.43
N HIS A 151 -15.73 6.97 -7.92
CA HIS A 151 -15.24 8.35 -7.98
C HIS A 151 -13.90 8.53 -7.27
N TYR A 152 -13.74 7.98 -6.07
CA TYR A 152 -12.46 7.96 -5.34
C TYR A 152 -11.32 7.36 -6.18
N ILE A 153 -11.56 6.22 -6.86
CA ILE A 153 -10.54 5.61 -7.73
C ILE A 153 -10.24 6.49 -8.93
N TRP A 154 -11.25 7.12 -9.51
CA TRP A 154 -11.09 7.99 -10.67
C TRP A 154 -10.27 9.23 -10.36
N THR A 155 -10.45 9.80 -9.19
CA THR A 155 -9.78 11.04 -8.75
C THR A 155 -8.53 10.79 -7.93
N PHE A 156 -8.18 9.55 -7.62
CA PHE A 156 -7.08 9.16 -6.73
C PHE A 156 -5.75 9.85 -7.06
N GLU A 157 -5.39 9.93 -8.34
CA GLU A 157 -4.12 10.58 -8.76
C GLU A 157 -4.13 12.09 -8.47
N ARG A 158 -5.28 12.73 -8.55
CA ARG A 158 -5.42 14.17 -8.30
C ARG A 158 -5.52 14.48 -6.80
N ASP A 159 -6.30 13.70 -6.07
CA ASP A 159 -6.72 14.06 -4.72
C ASP A 159 -5.87 13.38 -3.63
N GLU A 160 -5.44 12.14 -3.85
CA GLU A 160 -4.72 11.35 -2.85
C GLU A 160 -3.19 11.37 -3.06
N VAL A 161 -2.73 11.26 -4.29
CA VAL A 161 -1.29 11.17 -4.59
C VAL A 161 -0.50 12.35 -4.02
N PRO A 162 -0.94 13.61 -4.08
CA PRO A 162 -0.22 14.73 -3.46
C PRO A 162 -0.01 14.55 -1.96
N GLN A 163 -1.01 14.03 -1.23
CA GLN A 163 -0.91 13.76 0.21
C GLN A 163 0.14 12.67 0.50
N PHE A 164 0.17 11.59 -0.32
CA PHE A 164 1.21 10.56 -0.18
C PHE A 164 2.60 11.13 -0.45
N GLN A 165 2.75 11.96 -1.48
CA GLN A 165 4.04 12.61 -1.81
C GLN A 165 4.52 13.51 -0.69
N GLU A 166 3.63 14.30 -0.10
CA GLU A 166 3.92 15.15 1.05
C GLU A 166 4.40 14.32 2.25
N MET A 167 3.66 13.28 2.62
CA MET A 167 4.02 12.43 3.76
C MET A 167 5.34 11.70 3.53
N LEU A 168 5.59 11.20 2.31
CA LEU A 168 6.86 10.60 1.94
C LEU A 168 8.00 11.60 2.02
N ALA A 169 7.80 12.83 1.57
CA ALA A 169 8.80 13.89 1.65
C ALA A 169 9.09 14.34 3.09
N LEU A 170 8.10 14.35 3.97
CA LEU A 170 8.24 14.75 5.36
C LEU A 170 8.86 13.65 6.24
N HIS A 171 8.39 12.41 6.09
CA HIS A 171 8.67 11.32 7.02
C HIS A 171 9.45 10.15 6.42
N GLY A 172 9.61 10.11 5.09
CA GLY A 172 10.21 8.99 4.36
C GLY A 172 11.35 9.37 3.41
N ARG A 173 12.04 10.49 3.60
CA ARG A 173 13.14 10.93 2.72
C ARG A 173 14.24 9.91 2.54
N HIS A 174 14.51 9.12 3.56
CA HIS A 174 15.55 8.08 3.57
C HIS A 174 15.06 6.78 2.91
N VAL A 175 13.74 6.65 2.66
CA VAL A 175 13.14 5.41 2.19
C VAL A 175 13.14 5.37 0.66
N PRO A 176 13.74 4.35 0.02
CA PRO A 176 13.63 4.16 -1.42
C PRO A 176 12.19 3.85 -1.83
N VAL A 177 11.75 4.42 -2.95
CA VAL A 177 10.40 4.24 -3.49
C VAL A 177 10.45 3.66 -4.89
N LEU A 178 9.90 2.47 -5.07
CA LEU A 178 9.64 1.89 -6.39
C LEU A 178 8.20 2.19 -6.82
N THR A 179 8.04 2.90 -7.93
CA THR A 179 6.72 3.11 -8.55
C THR A 179 6.45 2.06 -9.62
N LEU A 180 5.38 1.27 -9.42
CA LEU A 180 4.93 0.21 -10.33
C LEU A 180 3.68 0.68 -11.08
N LYS A 181 3.82 0.89 -12.40
CA LYS A 181 2.78 1.48 -13.25
C LYS A 181 1.92 0.44 -13.99
N SER A 182 2.33 -0.83 -13.98
CA SER A 182 1.62 -1.91 -14.65
C SER A 182 1.62 -3.20 -13.83
N HIS A 183 0.80 -4.18 -14.20
CA HIS A 183 0.87 -5.54 -13.63
C HIS A 183 2.21 -6.20 -13.97
N ARG A 184 2.70 -5.98 -15.21
CA ARG A 184 3.98 -6.51 -15.68
C ARG A 184 5.15 -6.07 -14.79
N ASP A 185 5.18 -4.82 -14.35
CA ASP A 185 6.24 -4.35 -13.43
C ASP A 185 6.23 -5.15 -12.12
N GLY A 186 5.04 -5.48 -11.60
CA GLY A 186 4.90 -6.30 -10.40
C GLY A 186 5.37 -7.75 -10.63
N GLU A 187 5.02 -8.33 -11.77
CA GLU A 187 5.45 -9.68 -12.16
C GLU A 187 6.97 -9.73 -12.35
N GLU A 188 7.55 -8.72 -13.01
CA GLU A 188 9.00 -8.60 -13.19
C GLU A 188 9.72 -8.49 -11.85
N LEU A 189 9.21 -7.67 -10.92
CA LEU A 189 9.77 -7.55 -9.57
C LEU A 189 9.77 -8.90 -8.85
N LEU A 190 8.64 -9.63 -8.89
CA LEU A 190 8.52 -10.95 -8.25
C LEU A 190 9.46 -11.98 -8.88
N ALA A 191 9.56 -12.01 -10.21
CA ALA A 191 10.48 -12.91 -10.90
C ALA A 191 11.93 -12.66 -10.51
N ARG A 192 12.36 -11.37 -10.44
CA ARG A 192 13.72 -11.01 -10.00
C ARG A 192 13.99 -11.33 -8.54
N LEU A 193 12.97 -11.22 -7.70
CA LEU A 193 13.08 -11.57 -6.30
C LEU A 193 13.27 -13.08 -6.11
N GLN A 194 12.57 -13.90 -6.90
CA GLN A 194 12.70 -15.37 -6.86
C GLN A 194 14.02 -15.88 -7.42
N THR A 195 14.55 -15.25 -8.49
CA THR A 195 15.78 -15.71 -9.17
C THR A 195 17.04 -15.50 -8.30
N ARG A 196 16.98 -14.68 -7.28
CA ARG A 196 18.12 -14.31 -6.44
C ARG A 196 18.12 -14.98 -5.05
N ILE A 197 17.14 -15.84 -4.78
CA ILE A 197 17.10 -16.72 -3.60
C ILE A 197 17.77 -18.05 -3.95
#